data_7c218ab1013da871feca9cc847c51e11
#
_entry.id   7c218ab1013da871feca9cc847c51e11
#
_cell.length_a   1.000
_cell.length_b   1.000
_cell.length_c   1.000
_cell.angle_alpha   90.00
_cell.angle_beta   90.00
_cell.angle_gamma   90.00
#
_symmetry.space_group_name_H-M   'P 1'
#
loop_
_entity.id
_entity.type
_entity.pdbx_description
1 polymer ?
#
loop_
_entity_poly.entity_id
_entity_poly.type
_entity_poly.pdbx_seq_one_letter_code
_entity_poly.pdbx_strand_id
1 'polypeptide(L)'
;MALIFGENSGLPFYYRKLAGNIPDVKTIRELLRELDVLGYEKIRLVMDRGYYSADNINALYKDHLKFLCSTSAALKFAKDYIREIGADKDRYEHYNSDLELYVFSITIPWDYEQKRPYKGDTIHEERRMYLHLYFNPDKFSDDGKALNRKLDALKAELLSGKRVP
;
A
#
# COMPACT_ATOMS: atom_id res chain seq x y z
N MET A 1 -7.18 -14.11 -5.02
CA MET A 1 -6.44 -15.34 -4.62
C MET A 1 -5.33 -14.92 -3.68
N ALA A 2 -5.17 -15.60 -2.54
CA ALA A 2 -4.00 -15.45 -1.67
C ALA A 2 -3.04 -16.61 -1.93
N LEU A 3 -1.75 -16.32 -2.02
CA LEU A 3 -0.67 -17.29 -2.13
C LEU A 3 0.30 -17.06 -0.96
N ILE A 4 0.75 -18.12 -0.33
CA ILE A 4 1.70 -18.07 0.76
C ILE A 4 2.95 -18.84 0.37
N PHE A 5 4.10 -18.17 0.54
CA PHE A 5 5.40 -18.68 0.14
C PHE A 5 6.27 -18.93 1.37
N GLY A 6 7.08 -19.95 1.31
CA GLY A 6 8.17 -20.14 2.26
C GLY A 6 9.27 -19.11 2.04
N GLU A 7 9.66 -18.38 3.09
CA GLU A 7 10.67 -17.31 3.00
C GLU A 7 12.02 -17.81 2.44
N ASN A 8 12.43 -19.00 2.83
CA ASN A 8 13.72 -19.57 2.42
C ASN A 8 13.66 -20.36 1.10
N SER A 9 12.52 -20.98 0.80
CA SER A 9 12.37 -21.82 -0.38
C SER A 9 11.88 -21.05 -1.61
N GLY A 10 11.22 -19.91 -1.40
CA GLY A 10 10.53 -19.19 -2.46
C GLY A 10 9.36 -19.97 -3.09
N LEU A 11 9.04 -21.16 -2.54
CA LEU A 11 8.00 -22.01 -3.09
C LEU A 11 6.65 -21.72 -2.42
N PRO A 12 5.54 -21.71 -3.21
CA PRO A 12 4.21 -21.61 -2.66
C PRO A 12 3.86 -22.92 -1.94
N PHE A 13 3.43 -22.84 -0.69
CA PHE A 13 3.02 -23.99 0.09
C PHE A 13 1.55 -23.99 0.47
N TYR A 14 0.88 -22.86 0.31
CA TYR A 14 -0.55 -22.72 0.57
C TYR A 14 -1.18 -21.73 -0.38
N TYR A 15 -2.42 -21.99 -0.80
CA TYR A 15 -3.20 -21.05 -1.55
C TYR A 15 -4.65 -21.02 -1.07
N ARG A 16 -5.29 -19.84 -1.19
CA ARG A 16 -6.71 -19.68 -0.93
C ARG A 16 -7.38 -18.94 -2.09
N LYS A 17 -8.44 -19.50 -2.59
CA LYS A 17 -9.31 -18.83 -3.55
C LYS A 17 -10.24 -17.90 -2.80
N LEU A 18 -10.14 -16.60 -3.06
CA LEU A 18 -10.97 -15.58 -2.45
C LEU A 18 -12.13 -15.26 -3.40
N ALA A 19 -13.35 -15.19 -2.88
CA ALA A 19 -14.48 -14.70 -3.65
C ALA A 19 -14.35 -13.17 -3.78
N GLY A 20 -14.54 -12.63 -5.00
CA GLY A 20 -14.27 -11.22 -5.31
C GLY A 20 -15.20 -10.20 -4.62
N ASN A 21 -16.22 -10.67 -3.91
CA ASN A 21 -17.21 -9.84 -3.20
C ASN A 21 -17.06 -9.87 -1.67
N ILE A 22 -16.04 -10.54 -1.14
CA ILE A 22 -15.81 -10.60 0.32
C ILE A 22 -14.89 -9.44 0.71
N PRO A 23 -15.26 -8.61 1.72
CA PRO A 23 -14.39 -7.58 2.26
C PRO A 23 -13.06 -8.17 2.75
N ASP A 24 -11.96 -7.59 2.33
CA ASP A 24 -10.61 -8.10 2.53
C ASP A 24 -10.22 -8.32 4.01
N VAL A 25 -10.83 -7.55 4.94
CA VAL A 25 -10.65 -7.71 6.41
C VAL A 25 -11.01 -9.11 6.90
N LYS A 26 -12.20 -9.60 6.50
CA LYS A 26 -12.66 -10.94 6.93
C LYS A 26 -11.77 -12.03 6.36
N THR A 27 -11.33 -11.83 5.15
CA THR A 27 -10.45 -12.75 4.43
C THR A 27 -9.10 -12.93 5.12
N ILE A 28 -8.45 -11.84 5.55
CA ILE A 28 -7.17 -11.88 6.27
C ILE A 28 -7.34 -12.63 7.58
N ARG A 29 -8.37 -12.32 8.37
CA ARG A 29 -8.59 -12.97 9.67
C ARG A 29 -8.85 -14.47 9.55
N GLU A 30 -9.62 -14.89 8.56
CA GLU A 30 -9.86 -16.30 8.31
C GLU A 30 -8.59 -17.01 7.84
N LEU A 31 -7.81 -16.38 6.95
CA LEU A 31 -6.52 -16.90 6.50
C LEU A 31 -5.58 -17.09 7.70
N LEU A 32 -5.48 -16.11 8.58
CA LEU A 32 -4.63 -16.19 9.76
C LEU A 32 -5.04 -17.29 10.71
N ARG A 33 -6.34 -17.51 10.93
CA ARG A 33 -6.84 -18.64 11.73
C ARG A 33 -6.47 -19.98 11.11
N GLU A 34 -6.58 -20.11 9.80
CA GLU A 34 -6.18 -21.34 9.10
C GLU A 34 -4.66 -21.61 9.25
N LEU A 35 -3.85 -20.55 9.14
CA LEU A 35 -2.41 -20.67 9.29
C LEU A 35 -2.00 -21.01 10.74
N ASP A 36 -2.70 -20.46 11.72
CA ASP A 36 -2.52 -20.79 13.14
C ASP A 36 -2.83 -22.28 13.41
N VAL A 37 -3.95 -22.77 12.88
CA VAL A 37 -4.33 -24.20 12.95
C VAL A 37 -3.27 -25.10 12.28
N LEU A 38 -2.61 -24.62 11.23
CA LEU A 38 -1.53 -25.31 10.53
C LEU A 38 -0.17 -25.20 11.24
N GLY A 39 -0.11 -24.48 12.37
CA GLY A 39 1.10 -24.36 13.19
C GLY A 39 2.12 -23.33 12.69
N TYR A 40 1.70 -22.37 11.86
CA TYR A 40 2.58 -21.30 11.40
C TYR A 40 2.56 -20.10 12.37
N GLU A 41 3.58 -20.01 13.23
CA GLU A 41 3.66 -18.97 14.27
C GLU A 41 4.29 -17.65 13.82
N LYS A 42 5.15 -17.66 12.80
CA LYS A 42 5.92 -16.47 12.35
C LYS A 42 5.52 -16.08 10.95
N ILE A 43 4.46 -15.30 10.85
CA ILE A 43 3.92 -14.85 9.56
C ILE A 43 4.28 -13.39 9.34
N ARG A 44 4.76 -13.06 8.13
CA ARG A 44 4.86 -11.71 7.60
C ARG A 44 3.89 -11.59 6.45
N LEU A 45 3.04 -10.61 6.49
CA LEU A 45 2.06 -10.37 5.45
C LEU A 45 2.58 -9.34 4.46
N VAL A 46 2.61 -9.68 3.17
CA VAL A 46 2.86 -8.73 2.08
C VAL A 46 1.58 -8.65 1.27
N MET A 47 0.99 -7.46 1.20
CA MET A 47 -0.35 -7.26 0.67
C MET A 47 -0.35 -6.16 -0.38
N ASP A 48 -1.19 -6.32 -1.38
CA ASP A 48 -1.42 -5.28 -2.36
C ASP A 48 -2.34 -4.16 -1.82
N ARG A 49 -2.54 -3.13 -2.61
CA ARG A 49 -3.31 -1.95 -2.23
C ARG A 49 -4.81 -2.23 -1.98
N GLY A 50 -5.36 -3.34 -2.52
CA GLY A 50 -6.74 -3.76 -2.31
C GLY A 50 -7.03 -4.12 -0.85
N TYR A 51 -5.99 -4.48 -0.09
CA TYR A 51 -6.08 -4.81 1.32
C TYR A 51 -5.91 -3.61 2.26
N TYR A 52 -5.58 -2.43 1.72
CA TYR A 52 -5.41 -1.25 2.55
C TYR A 52 -6.77 -0.65 2.99
N SER A 53 -7.02 -0.67 4.28
CA SER A 53 -8.05 0.12 4.96
C SER A 53 -7.63 0.36 6.41
N ALA A 54 -8.14 1.42 7.03
CA ALA A 54 -7.83 1.70 8.44
C ALA A 54 -8.23 0.52 9.35
N ASP A 55 -9.37 -0.09 9.08
CA ASP A 55 -9.85 -1.26 9.85
C ASP A 55 -8.92 -2.46 9.71
N ASN A 56 -8.37 -2.70 8.50
CA ASN A 56 -7.40 -3.77 8.28
C ASN A 56 -6.11 -3.51 9.03
N ILE A 57 -5.56 -2.32 8.92
CA ILE A 57 -4.33 -1.93 9.60
C ILE A 57 -4.52 -2.04 11.12
N ASN A 58 -5.64 -1.55 11.67
CA ASN A 58 -5.95 -1.69 13.08
C ASN A 58 -6.08 -3.16 13.52
N ALA A 59 -6.67 -4.02 12.69
CA ALA A 59 -6.75 -5.45 12.96
C ALA A 59 -5.37 -6.10 13.00
N LEU A 60 -4.48 -5.76 12.06
CA LEU A 60 -3.10 -6.27 12.03
C LEU A 60 -2.30 -5.84 13.26
N TYR A 61 -2.44 -4.58 13.69
CA TYR A 61 -1.84 -4.11 14.94
C TYR A 61 -2.40 -4.82 16.18
N LYS A 62 -3.72 -5.05 16.22
CA LYS A 62 -4.37 -5.76 17.31
C LYS A 62 -3.83 -7.18 17.46
N ASP A 63 -3.63 -7.86 16.35
CA ASP A 63 -3.16 -9.26 16.33
C ASP A 63 -1.61 -9.35 16.32
N HIS A 64 -0.90 -8.23 16.55
CA HIS A 64 0.57 -8.12 16.61
C HIS A 64 1.30 -8.68 15.38
N LEU A 65 0.69 -8.58 14.22
CA LEU A 65 1.23 -9.12 12.98
C LEU A 65 2.21 -8.15 12.32
N LYS A 66 3.27 -8.70 11.74
CA LYS A 66 4.18 -7.96 10.89
C LYS A 66 3.63 -7.91 9.48
N PHE A 67 3.52 -6.71 8.91
CA PHE A 67 2.96 -6.54 7.59
C PHE A 67 3.69 -5.48 6.75
N LEU A 68 3.61 -5.64 5.45
CA LEU A 68 3.90 -4.64 4.43
C LEU A 68 2.68 -4.57 3.52
N CYS A 69 2.10 -3.40 3.37
CA CYS A 69 0.93 -3.19 2.53
C CYS A 69 1.15 -2.03 1.58
N SER A 70 0.97 -2.25 0.28
CA SER A 70 0.98 -1.15 -0.65
C SER A 70 -0.27 -0.29 -0.48
N THR A 71 -0.14 1.00 -0.75
CA THR A 71 -1.24 1.95 -0.62
C THR A 71 -1.27 2.93 -1.80
N SER A 72 -2.33 3.72 -1.90
CA SER A 72 -2.45 4.72 -2.94
C SER A 72 -1.69 5.99 -2.58
N ALA A 73 -0.86 6.49 -3.50
CA ALA A 73 -0.24 7.81 -3.39
C ALA A 73 -1.29 8.96 -3.38
N ALA A 74 -2.56 8.67 -3.70
CA ALA A 74 -3.65 9.64 -3.65
C ALA A 74 -4.21 9.88 -2.24
N LEU A 75 -3.85 9.07 -1.25
CA LEU A 75 -4.24 9.28 0.14
C LEU A 75 -3.65 10.58 0.69
N LYS A 76 -4.42 11.26 1.53
CA LYS A 76 -4.03 12.59 2.05
C LYS A 76 -2.66 12.56 2.72
N PHE A 77 -2.46 11.65 3.68
CA PHE A 77 -1.18 11.56 4.39
C PHE A 77 -0.01 11.25 3.44
N ALA A 78 -0.19 10.35 2.47
CA ALA A 78 0.85 10.03 1.50
C ALA A 78 1.20 11.24 0.61
N LYS A 79 0.20 12.00 0.16
CA LYS A 79 0.41 13.24 -0.60
C LYS A 79 1.19 14.28 0.17
N ASP A 80 0.94 14.43 1.46
CA ASP A 80 1.61 15.43 2.28
C ASP A 80 3.11 15.11 2.39
N TYR A 81 3.48 13.85 2.65
CA TYR A 81 4.88 13.41 2.63
C TYR A 81 5.52 13.44 1.23
N ILE A 82 4.79 13.11 0.17
CA ILE A 82 5.28 13.23 -1.21
C ILE A 82 5.61 14.69 -1.54
N ARG A 83 4.81 15.65 -1.07
CA ARG A 83 5.10 17.09 -1.27
C ARG A 83 6.33 17.53 -0.50
N GLU A 84 6.47 17.06 0.74
CA GLU A 84 7.62 17.37 1.58
C GLU A 84 8.93 16.90 0.92
N ILE A 85 8.92 15.70 0.36
CA ILE A 85 10.08 15.13 -0.35
C ILE A 85 10.30 15.78 -1.72
N GLY A 86 9.30 16.43 -2.31
CA GLY A 86 9.24 16.79 -3.71
C GLY A 86 10.48 17.48 -4.29
N ALA A 87 11.17 18.33 -3.51
CA ALA A 87 12.42 18.98 -3.92
C ALA A 87 13.65 18.05 -3.87
N ASP A 88 13.58 16.99 -3.06
CA ASP A 88 14.69 16.08 -2.77
C ASP A 88 14.49 14.68 -3.38
N LYS A 89 13.44 14.51 -4.20
CA LYS A 89 13.00 13.23 -4.73
C LYS A 89 14.05 12.45 -5.54
N ASP A 90 15.04 13.14 -6.08
CA ASP A 90 16.08 12.61 -6.94
C ASP A 90 17.50 12.85 -6.39
N ARG A 91 17.63 13.11 -5.09
CA ARG A 91 18.93 13.21 -4.44
C ARG A 91 19.61 11.84 -4.38
N TYR A 92 20.89 11.80 -4.74
CA TYR A 92 21.71 10.59 -4.77
C TYR A 92 21.71 9.80 -3.45
N GLU A 93 21.60 10.47 -2.31
CA GLU A 93 21.55 9.87 -0.97
C GLU A 93 20.39 8.86 -0.79
N HIS A 94 19.33 9.00 -1.59
CA HIS A 94 18.15 8.14 -1.58
C HIS A 94 18.13 7.11 -2.71
N TYR A 95 19.15 7.13 -3.58
CA TYR A 95 19.22 6.23 -4.71
C TYR A 95 19.61 4.81 -4.28
N ASN A 96 18.80 3.85 -4.66
CA ASN A 96 19.06 2.43 -4.48
C ASN A 96 19.43 1.81 -5.85
N SER A 97 20.68 1.38 -5.98
CA SER A 97 21.22 0.86 -7.23
C SER A 97 20.63 -0.50 -7.62
N ASP A 98 20.23 -1.32 -6.65
CA ASP A 98 19.69 -2.64 -6.95
C ASP A 98 18.25 -2.56 -7.50
N LEU A 99 17.53 -1.52 -7.10
CA LEU A 99 16.16 -1.27 -7.54
C LEU A 99 16.07 -0.23 -8.67
N GLU A 100 17.15 0.52 -8.91
CA GLU A 100 17.19 1.67 -9.82
C GLU A 100 16.11 2.73 -9.50
N LEU A 101 15.84 2.91 -8.20
CA LEU A 101 14.81 3.79 -7.65
C LEU A 101 15.36 4.69 -6.54
N TYR A 102 14.70 5.81 -6.31
CA TYR A 102 14.91 6.59 -5.09
C TYR A 102 13.94 6.10 -4.02
N VAL A 103 14.46 5.81 -2.84
CA VAL A 103 13.72 5.18 -1.73
C VAL A 103 13.75 6.08 -0.50
N PHE A 104 12.57 6.39 0.02
CA PHE A 104 12.40 7.15 1.24
C PHE A 104 11.68 6.29 2.27
N SER A 105 12.24 6.20 3.47
CA SER A 105 11.64 5.47 4.58
C SER A 105 11.41 6.43 5.74
N ILE A 106 10.15 6.71 6.04
CA ILE A 106 9.74 7.72 7.01
C ILE A 106 8.97 7.02 8.12
N THR A 107 9.27 7.39 9.37
CA THR A 107 8.45 6.99 10.52
C THR A 107 7.29 7.96 10.66
N ILE A 108 6.07 7.41 10.65
CA ILE A 108 4.84 8.18 10.79
C ILE A 108 4.01 7.69 11.96
N PRO A 109 3.23 8.56 12.62
CA PRO A 109 2.23 8.14 13.60
C PRO A 109 1.04 7.50 12.87
N TRP A 110 0.47 6.49 13.50
CA TRP A 110 -0.77 5.87 13.09
C TRP A 110 -1.79 5.96 14.22
N ASP A 111 -2.93 6.57 13.95
CA ASP A 111 -4.05 6.64 14.90
C ASP A 111 -4.71 5.27 14.99
N TYR A 112 -4.29 4.51 16.00
CA TYR A 112 -4.82 3.18 16.25
C TYR A 112 -6.12 3.26 17.04
N GLU A 113 -7.14 2.60 16.52
CA GLU A 113 -8.44 2.48 17.17
C GLU A 113 -8.82 1.02 17.37
N GLN A 114 -9.29 0.69 18.57
CA GLN A 114 -9.81 -0.63 18.87
C GLN A 114 -11.08 -0.55 19.72
N LYS A 115 -12.19 -1.03 19.17
CA LYS A 115 -13.43 -1.19 19.92
C LYS A 115 -13.32 -2.35 20.90
N ARG A 116 -13.67 -2.14 22.15
CA ARG A 116 -13.72 -3.17 23.20
C ARG A 116 -15.16 -3.59 23.45
N PRO A 117 -15.63 -4.73 22.88
CA PRO A 117 -17.06 -5.09 22.89
C PRO A 117 -17.64 -5.28 24.29
N TYR A 118 -16.81 -5.70 25.26
CA TYR A 118 -17.27 -5.93 26.64
C TYR A 118 -17.29 -4.69 27.53
N LYS A 119 -16.56 -3.64 27.17
CA LYS A 119 -16.49 -2.38 27.93
C LYS A 119 -17.26 -1.24 27.26
N GLY A 120 -17.64 -1.43 25.98
CA GLY A 120 -18.39 -0.44 25.21
C GLY A 120 -17.60 0.83 24.84
N ASP A 121 -16.30 0.85 25.12
CA ASP A 121 -15.40 1.97 24.80
C ASP A 121 -14.49 1.66 23.61
N THR A 122 -13.80 2.67 23.12
CA THR A 122 -12.79 2.57 22.08
C THR A 122 -11.43 2.98 22.64
N ILE A 123 -10.43 2.14 22.45
CA ILE A 123 -9.03 2.50 22.73
C ILE A 123 -8.56 3.35 21.55
N HIS A 124 -7.94 4.49 21.87
CA HIS A 124 -7.24 5.33 20.92
C HIS A 124 -5.78 5.41 21.37
N GLU A 125 -4.86 5.01 20.52
CA GLU A 125 -3.43 5.04 20.78
C GLU A 125 -2.68 5.45 19.51
N GLU A 126 -1.57 6.14 19.69
CA GLU A 126 -0.64 6.39 18.60
C GLU A 126 0.31 5.19 18.44
N ARG A 127 0.37 4.60 17.27
CA ARG A 127 1.27 3.51 16.91
C ARG A 127 2.28 3.98 15.88
N ARG A 128 3.49 3.49 15.98
CA ARG A 128 4.53 3.77 14.99
C ARG A 128 4.30 2.94 13.73
N MET A 129 4.31 3.60 12.58
CA MET A 129 4.26 2.99 11.26
C MET A 129 5.44 3.47 10.42
N TYR A 130 5.89 2.66 9.46
CA TYR A 130 6.89 3.06 8.48
C TYR A 130 6.20 3.26 7.13
N LEU A 131 6.40 4.43 6.56
CA LEU A 131 5.98 4.75 5.21
C LEU A 131 7.20 4.67 4.28
N HIS A 132 7.12 3.80 3.27
CA HIS A 132 8.13 3.68 2.24
C HIS A 132 7.61 4.31 0.96
N LEU A 133 8.30 5.33 0.46
CA LEU A 133 7.98 6.01 -0.80
C LEU A 133 9.07 5.68 -1.81
N TYR A 134 8.64 5.36 -3.04
CA TYR A 134 9.52 5.00 -4.14
C TYR A 134 9.29 5.98 -5.29
N PHE A 135 10.33 6.63 -5.74
CA PHE A 135 10.30 7.47 -6.93
C PHE A 135 11.08 6.80 -8.07
N ASN A 136 10.38 6.56 -9.18
CA ASN A 136 10.94 5.99 -10.39
C ASN A 136 11.10 7.12 -11.42
N PRO A 137 12.35 7.53 -11.76
CA PRO A 137 12.59 8.63 -12.69
C PRO A 137 12.15 8.30 -14.12
N ASP A 138 12.34 7.06 -14.58
CA ASP A 138 11.96 6.64 -15.93
C ASP A 138 10.45 6.68 -16.10
N LYS A 139 9.72 6.08 -15.13
CA LYS A 139 8.27 6.13 -15.12
C LYS A 139 7.76 7.56 -15.06
N PHE A 140 8.36 8.42 -14.26
CA PHE A 140 7.99 9.84 -14.17
C PHE A 140 8.17 10.56 -15.52
N SER A 141 9.29 10.31 -16.22
CA SER A 141 9.55 10.83 -17.56
C SER A 141 8.51 10.35 -18.58
N ASP A 142 8.20 9.06 -18.57
CA ASP A 142 7.25 8.47 -19.51
C ASP A 142 5.81 8.93 -19.27
N ASP A 143 5.39 8.99 -18.01
CA ASP A 143 4.07 9.53 -17.62
C ASP A 143 3.96 11.03 -18.02
N GLY A 144 5.04 11.81 -17.87
CA GLY A 144 5.11 13.19 -18.33
C GLY A 144 4.94 13.33 -19.84
N LYS A 145 5.66 12.51 -20.63
CA LYS A 145 5.50 12.48 -22.09
C LYS A 145 4.09 12.07 -22.51
N ALA A 146 3.50 11.08 -21.83
CA ALA A 146 2.13 10.64 -22.09
C ALA A 146 1.11 11.73 -21.81
N LEU A 147 1.27 12.48 -20.70
CA LEU A 147 0.45 13.62 -20.37
C LEU A 147 0.54 14.72 -21.43
N ASN A 148 1.74 15.09 -21.86
CA ASN A 148 1.95 16.12 -22.87
C ASN A 148 1.28 15.74 -24.19
N ARG A 149 1.42 14.49 -24.65
CA ARG A 149 0.74 14.01 -25.87
C ARG A 149 -0.80 14.11 -25.74
N LYS A 150 -1.34 13.79 -24.56
CA LYS A 150 -2.79 13.93 -24.30
C LYS A 150 -3.24 15.38 -24.33
N LEU A 151 -2.44 16.28 -23.73
CA LEU A 151 -2.74 17.71 -23.74
C LEU A 151 -2.69 18.29 -25.16
N ASP A 152 -1.72 17.90 -25.96
CA ASP A 152 -1.61 18.32 -27.37
C ASP A 152 -2.81 17.83 -28.20
N ALA A 153 -3.23 16.58 -28.01
CA ALA A 153 -4.42 16.03 -28.67
C ALA A 153 -5.69 16.81 -28.28
N LEU A 154 -5.90 17.07 -26.98
CA LEU A 154 -7.04 17.85 -26.49
C LEU A 154 -7.02 19.29 -27.01
N LYS A 155 -5.85 19.92 -27.07
CA LYS A 155 -5.68 21.25 -27.63
C LYS A 155 -6.06 21.28 -29.12
N ALA A 156 -5.59 20.30 -29.91
CA ALA A 156 -5.95 20.17 -31.33
C ALA A 156 -7.46 19.97 -31.52
N GLU A 157 -8.10 19.17 -30.66
CA GLU A 157 -9.53 18.95 -30.68
C GLU A 157 -10.32 20.23 -30.41
N LEU A 158 -9.94 20.98 -29.36
CA LEU A 158 -10.54 22.26 -29.03
C LEU A 158 -10.41 23.29 -30.17
N LEU A 159 -9.21 23.36 -30.80
CA LEU A 159 -8.96 24.29 -31.92
C LEU A 159 -9.72 23.88 -33.18
N SER A 160 -10.05 22.60 -33.37
CA SER A 160 -10.83 22.14 -34.53
C SER A 160 -12.32 22.52 -34.48
N GLY A 161 -12.80 23.09 -33.36
CA GLY A 161 -14.20 23.47 -33.16
C GLY A 161 -15.20 22.33 -33.07
N LYS A 162 -14.73 21.06 -32.98
CA LYS A 162 -15.59 19.90 -32.71
C LYS A 162 -16.11 19.98 -31.29
N ARG A 163 -17.44 20.01 -31.12
CA ARG A 163 -18.05 19.87 -29.80
C ARG A 163 -17.71 18.49 -29.23
N VAL A 164 -17.12 18.48 -28.05
CA VAL A 164 -16.97 17.26 -27.25
C VAL A 164 -18.37 16.82 -26.82
N PRO A 165 -18.79 15.56 -27.03
CA PRO A 165 -20.09 15.07 -26.61
C PRO A 165 -20.29 15.06 -25.10
#